data_16f31baaf45e89fde36944e32f40ce58
#
_entry.id   16f31baaf45e89fde36944e32f40ce58
#
_cell.length_a   1.000
_cell.length_b   1.000
_cell.length_c   1.000
_cell.angle_alpha   90.00
_cell.angle_beta   90.00
_cell.angle_gamma   90.00
#
_symmetry.space_group_name_H-M   'P 1'
#
loop_
_entity.id
_entity.type
_entity.pdbx_description
1 polymer ?
#
loop_
_entity_poly.entity_id
_entity_poly.type
_entity_poly.pdbx_seq_one_letter_code
_entity_poly.pdbx_strand_id
1 'polypeptide(L)'
;MFIIKFFKYLIESIFIYTFFVFIKIIGLKFSRILFSYIFIKLGPLFKSKLLIEENLNKALQDKNLNKKHIISKMWSNYGKVFVEYIYLNRFKKNNNHIKIKGNDILEKLVKDNKPVIFISGHFANFELMSMELTKAGVNLATIYRPLNNFFLNPF
;
A
#
# COMPACT_ATOMS: atom_id res chain seq x y z
N MET A 1 18.98 -22.75 12.90
CA MET A 1 17.84 -21.80 12.83
C MET A 1 18.11 -20.63 11.87
N PHE A 2 19.31 -20.02 11.85
CA PHE A 2 19.65 -18.91 10.94
C PHE A 2 19.65 -19.30 9.46
N ILE A 3 20.28 -20.43 9.08
CA ILE A 3 20.37 -20.92 7.70
C ILE A 3 18.99 -21.18 7.08
N ILE A 4 18.08 -21.76 7.84
CA ILE A 4 16.71 -22.03 7.35
C ILE A 4 15.97 -20.72 7.06
N LYS A 5 16.12 -19.71 7.92
CA LYS A 5 15.54 -18.37 7.68
C LYS A 5 16.15 -17.69 6.47
N PHE A 6 17.45 -17.83 6.26
CA PHE A 6 18.15 -17.27 5.11
C PHE A 6 17.58 -17.81 3.80
N PHE A 7 17.54 -19.15 3.64
CA PHE A 7 16.99 -19.78 2.44
C PHE A 7 15.50 -19.46 2.24
N LYS A 8 14.71 -19.45 3.31
CA LYS A 8 13.32 -19.04 3.25
C LYS A 8 13.17 -17.61 2.69
N TYR A 9 13.90 -16.67 3.24
CA TYR A 9 13.84 -15.26 2.80
C TYR A 9 14.37 -15.09 1.37
N LEU A 10 15.39 -15.83 0.98
CA LEU A 10 15.90 -15.83 -0.39
C LEU A 10 14.82 -16.31 -1.39
N ILE A 11 14.17 -17.44 -1.10
CA ILE A 11 13.11 -17.98 -1.94
C ILE A 11 11.94 -17.01 -2.03
N GLU A 12 11.47 -16.48 -0.90
CA GLU A 12 10.39 -15.46 -0.87
C GLU A 12 10.75 -14.26 -1.73
N SER A 13 11.99 -13.79 -1.65
CA SER A 13 12.45 -12.63 -2.42
C SER A 13 12.52 -12.92 -3.91
N ILE A 14 13.00 -14.08 -4.32
CA ILE A 14 13.02 -14.51 -5.72
C ILE A 14 11.58 -14.51 -6.29
N PHE A 15 10.62 -15.05 -5.55
CA PHE A 15 9.21 -15.02 -5.97
C PHE A 15 8.70 -13.60 -6.14
N ILE A 16 8.95 -12.72 -5.17
CA ILE A 16 8.48 -11.33 -5.22
C ILE A 16 9.13 -10.58 -6.38
N TYR A 17 10.45 -10.74 -6.60
CA TYR A 17 11.13 -10.11 -7.73
C TYR A 17 10.64 -10.63 -9.08
N THR A 18 10.35 -11.93 -9.19
CA THR A 18 9.76 -12.51 -10.39
C THR A 18 8.39 -11.88 -10.69
N PHE A 19 7.55 -11.71 -9.66
CA PHE A 19 6.29 -10.98 -9.82
C PHE A 19 6.50 -9.53 -10.23
N PHE A 20 7.53 -8.86 -9.70
CA PHE A 20 7.84 -7.48 -10.08
C PHE A 20 8.20 -7.35 -11.56
N VAL A 21 9.02 -8.26 -12.08
CA VAL A 21 9.36 -8.31 -13.50
C VAL A 21 8.10 -8.54 -14.35
N PHE A 22 7.28 -9.52 -13.99
CA PHE A 22 6.02 -9.83 -14.65
C PHE A 22 5.06 -8.64 -14.69
N ILE A 23 4.89 -7.94 -13.55
CA ILE A 23 4.05 -6.75 -13.44
C ILE A 23 4.57 -5.61 -14.34
N LYS A 24 5.89 -5.44 -14.44
CA LYS A 24 6.49 -4.43 -15.35
C LYS A 24 6.23 -4.74 -16.83
N ILE A 25 6.27 -6.02 -17.22
CA ILE A 25 5.98 -6.46 -18.61
C ILE A 25 4.51 -6.19 -18.97
N ILE A 26 3.58 -6.57 -18.09
CA ILE A 26 2.13 -6.39 -18.32
C ILE A 26 1.71 -4.91 -18.27
N GLY A 27 2.41 -4.12 -17.49
CA GLY A 27 2.10 -2.71 -17.28
C GLY A 27 1.07 -2.45 -16.17
N LEU A 28 1.07 -1.21 -15.66
CA LEU A 28 0.33 -0.82 -14.46
C LEU A 28 -1.18 -1.11 -14.53
N LYS A 29 -1.82 -0.73 -15.64
CA LYS A 29 -3.28 -0.82 -15.77
C LYS A 29 -3.77 -2.27 -15.70
N PHE A 30 -3.18 -3.14 -16.50
CA PHE A 30 -3.58 -4.55 -16.55
C PHE A 30 -3.18 -5.31 -15.29
N SER A 31 -1.99 -5.02 -14.73
CA SER A 31 -1.55 -5.64 -13.48
C SER A 31 -2.47 -5.29 -12.32
N ARG A 32 -2.96 -4.05 -12.21
CA ARG A 32 -3.94 -3.66 -11.17
C ARG A 32 -5.24 -4.45 -11.27
N ILE A 33 -5.73 -4.71 -12.47
CA ILE A 33 -6.94 -5.53 -12.69
C ILE A 33 -6.66 -6.98 -12.31
N LEU A 34 -5.58 -7.55 -12.82
CA LEU A 34 -5.21 -8.94 -12.57
C LEU A 34 -4.97 -9.21 -11.07
N PHE A 35 -4.14 -8.42 -10.42
CA PHE A 35 -3.84 -8.61 -9.00
C PHE A 35 -5.01 -8.27 -8.09
N SER A 36 -5.87 -7.31 -8.47
CA SER A 36 -7.15 -7.10 -7.79
C SER A 36 -7.98 -8.39 -7.76
N TYR A 37 -8.11 -9.07 -8.90
CA TYR A 37 -8.86 -10.32 -8.98
C TYR A 37 -8.19 -11.46 -8.21
N ILE A 38 -6.87 -11.61 -8.33
CA ILE A 38 -6.08 -12.61 -7.60
C ILE A 38 -6.28 -12.43 -6.09
N PHE A 39 -6.16 -11.21 -5.59
CA PHE A 39 -6.30 -10.93 -4.15
C PHE A 39 -7.74 -11.11 -3.64
N ILE A 40 -8.76 -10.81 -4.44
CA ILE A 40 -10.16 -11.12 -4.08
C ILE A 40 -10.33 -12.63 -3.88
N LYS A 41 -9.70 -13.46 -4.71
CA LYS A 41 -9.83 -14.93 -4.65
C LYS A 41 -8.95 -15.55 -3.57
N LEU A 42 -7.69 -15.15 -3.48
CA LEU A 42 -6.69 -15.77 -2.60
C LEU A 42 -6.55 -15.07 -1.26
N GLY A 43 -6.88 -13.78 -1.17
CA GLY A 43 -6.75 -13.00 0.06
C GLY A 43 -7.42 -13.62 1.29
N PRO A 44 -8.66 -14.14 1.18
CA PRO A 44 -9.32 -14.80 2.30
C PRO A 44 -8.58 -16.01 2.87
N LEU A 45 -7.63 -16.60 2.13
CA LEU A 45 -6.79 -17.71 2.61
C LEU A 45 -5.70 -17.24 3.58
N PHE A 46 -5.31 -15.96 3.51
CA PHE A 46 -4.21 -15.39 4.33
C PHE A 46 -4.69 -14.73 5.62
N LYS A 47 -5.96 -14.43 5.74
CA LYS A 47 -6.54 -13.83 6.96
C LYS A 47 -7.85 -14.50 7.33
N SER A 48 -8.04 -14.69 8.63
CA SER A 48 -9.27 -15.22 9.19
C SER A 48 -10.46 -14.34 8.79
N LYS A 49 -11.43 -14.96 8.12
CA LYS A 49 -12.70 -14.32 7.76
C LYS A 49 -13.44 -13.81 8.99
N LEU A 50 -13.42 -14.59 10.08
CA LEU A 50 -14.04 -14.23 11.36
C LEU A 50 -13.46 -12.92 11.91
N LEU A 51 -12.13 -12.79 11.92
CA LEU A 51 -11.47 -11.58 12.42
C LEU A 51 -11.85 -10.33 11.59
N ILE A 52 -11.95 -10.49 10.26
CA ILE A 52 -12.36 -9.39 9.39
C ILE A 52 -13.81 -8.99 9.68
N GLU A 53 -14.72 -9.98 9.80
CA GLU A 53 -16.13 -9.74 10.10
C GLU A 53 -16.34 -9.11 11.49
N GLU A 54 -15.59 -9.55 12.51
CA GLU A 54 -15.61 -8.95 13.84
C GLU A 54 -15.17 -7.49 13.81
N ASN A 55 -14.06 -7.18 13.13
CA ASN A 55 -13.58 -5.82 12.99
C ASN A 55 -14.56 -4.92 12.25
N LEU A 56 -15.20 -5.43 11.19
CA LEU A 56 -16.24 -4.71 10.48
C LEU A 56 -17.47 -4.47 11.36
N ASN A 57 -17.85 -5.45 12.17
CA ASN A 57 -18.97 -5.30 13.10
C ASN A 57 -18.71 -4.25 14.17
N LYS A 58 -17.46 -4.14 14.65
CA LYS A 58 -17.04 -3.12 15.63
C LYS A 58 -16.97 -1.72 15.01
N ALA A 59 -16.49 -1.63 13.75
CA ALA A 59 -16.29 -0.35 13.08
C ALA A 59 -17.55 0.22 12.45
N LEU A 60 -18.44 -0.63 11.98
CA LEU A 60 -19.66 -0.24 11.24
C LEU A 60 -20.90 -0.55 12.06
N GLN A 61 -21.55 0.50 12.54
CA GLN A 61 -22.80 0.40 13.31
C GLN A 61 -24.02 0.09 12.41
N ASP A 62 -23.94 0.39 11.12
CA ASP A 62 -25.01 0.12 10.17
C ASP A 62 -25.06 -1.36 9.77
N LYS A 63 -26.13 -2.04 10.22
CA LYS A 63 -26.37 -3.46 9.95
C LYS A 63 -26.74 -3.76 8.49
N ASN A 64 -27.13 -2.75 7.70
CA ASN A 64 -27.57 -2.91 6.31
C ASN A 64 -26.42 -2.92 5.31
N LEU A 65 -25.17 -2.69 5.75
CA LEU A 65 -24.01 -2.69 4.88
C LEU A 65 -23.67 -4.09 4.35
N ASN A 66 -23.46 -4.18 3.04
CA ASN A 66 -23.04 -5.42 2.40
C ASN A 66 -21.57 -5.73 2.71
N LYS A 67 -21.35 -6.43 3.84
CA LYS A 67 -20.02 -6.79 4.33
C LYS A 67 -19.20 -7.58 3.30
N LYS A 68 -19.84 -8.49 2.54
CA LYS A 68 -19.15 -9.24 1.47
C LYS A 68 -18.57 -8.30 0.41
N HIS A 69 -19.32 -7.27 0.04
CA HIS A 69 -18.84 -6.27 -0.91
C HIS A 69 -17.66 -5.47 -0.35
N ILE A 70 -17.74 -5.04 0.92
CA ILE A 70 -16.65 -4.31 1.59
C ILE A 70 -15.38 -5.17 1.64
N ILE A 71 -15.47 -6.44 2.04
CA ILE A 71 -14.35 -7.38 2.09
C ILE A 71 -13.75 -7.59 0.70
N SER A 72 -14.59 -7.77 -0.32
CA SER A 72 -14.14 -7.90 -1.70
C SER A 72 -13.38 -6.65 -2.18
N LYS A 73 -13.91 -5.46 -1.88
CA LYS A 73 -13.25 -4.18 -2.20
C LYS A 73 -11.93 -4.00 -1.45
N MET A 74 -11.87 -4.41 -0.20
CA MET A 74 -10.65 -4.40 0.60
C MET A 74 -9.55 -5.26 -0.06
N TRP A 75 -9.85 -6.52 -0.40
CA TRP A 75 -8.90 -7.40 -1.07
C TRP A 75 -8.50 -6.89 -2.46
N SER A 76 -9.46 -6.38 -3.23
CA SER A 76 -9.20 -5.69 -4.49
C SER A 76 -8.19 -4.57 -4.33
N ASN A 77 -8.35 -3.76 -3.28
CA ASN A 77 -7.44 -2.64 -3.02
C ASN A 77 -6.03 -3.13 -2.64
N TYR A 78 -5.91 -4.15 -1.80
CA TYR A 78 -4.59 -4.75 -1.48
C TYR A 78 -3.86 -5.22 -2.74
N GLY A 79 -4.56 -5.87 -3.69
CA GLY A 79 -3.97 -6.28 -4.96
C GLY A 79 -3.47 -5.11 -5.80
N LYS A 80 -4.21 -4.00 -5.83
CA LYS A 80 -3.79 -2.78 -6.54
C LYS A 80 -2.59 -2.13 -5.90
N VAL A 81 -2.60 -1.98 -4.57
CA VAL A 81 -1.49 -1.41 -3.79
C VAL A 81 -0.23 -2.23 -3.97
N PHE A 82 -0.31 -3.57 -3.94
CA PHE A 82 0.82 -4.46 -4.20
C PHE A 82 1.50 -4.16 -5.55
N VAL A 83 0.71 -3.97 -6.60
CA VAL A 83 1.22 -3.59 -7.92
C VAL A 83 1.84 -2.19 -7.89
N GLU A 84 1.23 -1.25 -7.21
CA GLU A 84 1.66 0.15 -7.17
C GLU A 84 3.02 0.34 -6.52
N TYR A 85 3.42 -0.51 -5.56
CA TYR A 85 4.76 -0.47 -4.97
C TYR A 85 5.88 -0.49 -6.02
N ILE A 86 5.71 -1.26 -7.09
CA ILE A 86 6.69 -1.37 -8.18
C ILE A 86 6.81 -0.08 -8.99
N TYR A 87 5.75 0.73 -8.97
CA TYR A 87 5.65 1.96 -9.73
C TYR A 87 5.89 3.24 -8.90
N LEU A 88 6.25 3.12 -7.61
CA LEU A 88 6.48 4.29 -6.75
C LEU A 88 7.50 5.27 -7.33
N ASN A 89 8.61 4.76 -7.88
CA ASN A 89 9.61 5.61 -8.55
C ASN A 89 9.05 6.36 -9.77
N ARG A 90 8.13 5.75 -10.50
CA ARG A 90 7.42 6.41 -11.61
C ARG A 90 6.45 7.46 -11.09
N PHE A 91 5.74 7.16 -10.02
CA PHE A 91 4.81 8.09 -9.36
C PHE A 91 5.55 9.29 -8.77
N LYS A 92 6.72 9.07 -8.20
CA LYS A 92 7.57 10.16 -7.69
C LYS A 92 7.96 11.16 -8.78
N LYS A 93 8.20 10.67 -10.02
CA LYS A 93 8.59 11.51 -11.16
C LYS A 93 7.41 12.18 -11.89
N ASN A 94 6.22 11.60 -11.81
CA ASN A 94 5.04 12.04 -12.57
C ASN A 94 3.86 12.31 -11.62
N ASN A 95 3.09 13.36 -11.90
CA ASN A 95 1.94 13.75 -11.06
C ASN A 95 0.58 13.21 -11.56
N ASN A 96 0.56 12.40 -12.63
CA ASN A 96 -0.69 11.99 -13.28
C ASN A 96 -1.42 10.82 -12.59
N HIS A 97 -0.92 10.31 -11.49
CA HIS A 97 -1.45 9.12 -10.80
C HIS A 97 -2.33 9.45 -9.60
N ILE A 98 -2.27 10.67 -9.08
CA ILE A 98 -3.07 11.16 -7.97
C ILE A 98 -3.63 12.56 -8.25
N LYS A 99 -4.66 12.91 -7.48
CA LYS A 99 -5.21 14.27 -7.42
C LYS A 99 -5.17 14.73 -5.97
N ILE A 100 -4.42 15.80 -5.72
CA ILE A 100 -4.31 16.41 -4.40
C ILE A 100 -5.46 17.41 -4.23
N LYS A 101 -6.17 17.31 -3.11
CA LYS A 101 -7.12 18.32 -2.66
C LYS A 101 -6.52 19.04 -1.44
N GLY A 102 -6.63 20.35 -1.38
CA GLY A 102 -6.02 21.17 -0.32
C GLY A 102 -4.53 21.45 -0.56
N ASN A 103 -4.12 21.58 -1.81
CA ASN A 103 -2.75 21.93 -2.17
C ASN A 103 -2.33 23.29 -1.62
N ASP A 104 -3.26 24.23 -1.54
CA ASP A 104 -3.11 25.54 -0.91
C ASP A 104 -2.72 25.44 0.57
N ILE A 105 -3.32 24.51 1.31
CA ILE A 105 -2.96 24.22 2.71
C ILE A 105 -1.53 23.70 2.79
N LEU A 106 -1.16 22.77 1.92
CA LEU A 106 0.18 22.19 1.88
C LEU A 106 1.24 23.24 1.55
N GLU A 107 1.00 24.07 0.54
CA GLU A 107 1.89 25.18 0.17
C GLU A 107 2.08 26.17 1.33
N LYS A 108 1.01 26.50 2.06
CA LYS A 108 1.09 27.34 3.25
C LYS A 108 1.93 26.71 4.35
N LEU A 109 1.75 25.39 4.63
CA LEU A 109 2.53 24.67 5.62
C LEU A 109 4.04 24.67 5.29
N VAL A 110 4.37 24.45 4.03
CA VAL A 110 5.76 24.49 3.56
C VAL A 110 6.35 25.91 3.71
N LYS A 111 5.58 26.93 3.37
CA LYS A 111 6.00 28.33 3.48
C LYS A 111 6.18 28.78 4.94
N ASP A 112 5.28 28.38 5.82
CA ASP A 112 5.33 28.71 7.24
C ASP A 112 6.51 28.04 7.97
N ASN A 113 7.03 26.94 7.42
CA ASN A 113 8.18 26.19 7.93
C ASN A 113 8.12 25.86 9.43
N LYS A 114 6.91 25.60 9.94
CA LYS A 114 6.68 25.27 11.35
C LYS A 114 6.57 23.75 11.51
N PRO A 115 6.96 23.19 12.66
CA PRO A 115 6.73 21.77 12.95
C PRO A 115 5.24 21.42 12.89
N VAL A 116 4.90 20.36 12.15
CA VAL A 116 3.53 19.88 11.96
C VAL A 116 3.47 18.38 12.12
N ILE A 117 2.43 17.87 12.78
CA ILE A 117 2.16 16.43 12.87
C ILE A 117 1.07 16.09 11.85
N PHE A 118 1.42 15.22 10.90
CA PHE A 118 0.46 14.65 9.94
C PHE A 118 -0.16 13.39 10.53
N ILE A 119 -1.47 13.35 10.63
CA ILE A 119 -2.23 12.18 11.07
C ILE A 119 -2.97 11.60 9.88
N SER A 120 -2.78 10.30 9.62
CA SER A 120 -3.45 9.59 8.53
C SER A 120 -3.87 8.19 8.95
N GLY A 121 -4.78 7.61 8.18
CA GLY A 121 -5.15 6.20 8.29
C GLY A 121 -4.58 5.36 7.14
N HIS A 122 -4.56 4.05 7.32
CA HIS A 122 -4.16 3.10 6.27
C HIS A 122 -5.26 2.93 5.22
N PHE A 123 -5.64 4.02 4.55
CA PHE A 123 -6.63 4.01 3.47
C PHE A 123 -5.94 3.86 2.12
N ALA A 124 -6.45 2.94 1.30
CA ALA A 124 -5.92 2.70 -0.04
C ALA A 124 -4.37 2.58 -0.03
N ASN A 125 -3.67 3.30 -0.90
CA ASN A 125 -2.22 3.38 -0.91
C ASN A 125 -1.76 4.63 -0.13
N PHE A 126 -1.73 4.53 1.20
CA PHE A 126 -1.35 5.63 2.10
C PHE A 126 0.11 6.08 1.93
N GLU A 127 0.97 5.25 1.38
CA GLU A 127 2.39 5.57 1.08
C GLU A 127 2.50 6.76 0.11
N LEU A 128 1.54 6.91 -0.79
CA LEU A 128 1.50 8.03 -1.72
C LEU A 128 1.37 9.38 -1.02
N MET A 129 0.74 9.44 0.15
CA MET A 129 0.65 10.67 0.92
C MET A 129 2.03 11.14 1.38
N SER A 130 2.82 10.26 1.99
CA SER A 130 4.18 10.59 2.42
C SER A 130 5.06 11.01 1.25
N MET A 131 4.92 10.37 0.10
CA MET A 131 5.63 10.71 -1.12
C MET A 131 5.26 12.13 -1.60
N GLU A 132 3.98 12.48 -1.62
CA GLU A 132 3.55 13.81 -2.09
C GLU A 132 3.92 14.93 -1.11
N LEU A 133 3.89 14.68 0.20
CA LEU A 133 4.41 15.62 1.20
C LEU A 133 5.89 15.93 0.96
N THR A 134 6.70 14.90 0.72
CA THR A 134 8.14 15.06 0.43
C THR A 134 8.37 15.79 -0.89
N LYS A 135 7.58 15.51 -1.94
CA LYS A 135 7.65 16.20 -3.23
C LYS A 135 7.31 17.70 -3.09
N ALA A 136 6.39 18.03 -2.20
CA ALA A 136 6.03 19.42 -1.91
C ALA A 136 7.08 20.17 -1.10
N GLY A 137 8.16 19.51 -0.67
CA GLY A 137 9.25 20.12 0.09
C GLY A 137 9.13 19.98 1.61
N VAL A 138 8.19 19.16 2.11
CA VAL A 138 8.10 18.87 3.55
C VAL A 138 9.26 17.96 3.94
N ASN A 139 10.03 18.38 4.96
CA ASN A 139 11.05 17.54 5.58
C ASN A 139 10.37 16.56 6.55
N LEU A 140 9.97 15.40 6.02
CA LEU A 140 9.14 14.41 6.71
C LEU A 140 9.99 13.42 7.50
N ALA A 141 9.70 13.25 8.79
CA ALA A 141 10.22 12.18 9.62
C ALA A 141 9.09 11.19 9.95
N THR A 142 9.37 9.89 9.82
CA THR A 142 8.40 8.82 10.14
C THR A 142 9.06 7.72 10.94
N ILE A 143 8.26 7.06 11.80
CA ILE A 143 8.69 5.85 12.48
C ILE A 143 8.44 4.68 11.54
N TYR A 144 9.49 3.97 11.19
CA TYR A 144 9.46 2.87 10.25
C TYR A 144 9.88 1.55 10.90
N ARG A 145 9.15 0.48 10.60
CA ARG A 145 9.55 -0.88 10.96
C ARG A 145 10.10 -1.58 9.72
N PRO A 146 11.39 -1.96 9.70
CA PRO A 146 11.97 -2.72 8.59
C PRO A 146 11.25 -4.03 8.34
N LEU A 147 11.24 -4.47 7.08
CA LEU A 147 10.75 -5.80 6.73
C LEU A 147 11.61 -6.88 7.38
N ASN A 148 10.97 -7.95 7.83
CA ASN A 148 11.69 -9.11 8.40
C ASN A 148 12.61 -9.78 7.37
N ASN A 149 12.26 -9.69 6.10
CA ASN A 149 13.03 -10.21 4.99
C ASN A 149 14.01 -9.14 4.50
N PHE A 150 15.27 -9.29 4.87
CA PHE A 150 16.32 -8.30 4.56
C PHE A 150 16.64 -8.19 3.07
N PHE A 151 16.32 -9.17 2.24
CA PHE A 151 16.45 -9.08 0.79
C PHE A 151 15.43 -8.14 0.14
N LEU A 152 14.35 -7.78 0.85
CA LEU A 152 13.29 -6.90 0.39
C LEU A 152 13.37 -5.48 1.00
N ASN A 153 14.27 -5.25 1.94
CA ASN A 153 14.43 -3.95 2.60
C ASN A 153 14.91 -2.77 1.72
N PRO A 154 15.56 -2.97 0.56
CA PRO A 154 15.93 -1.88 -0.34
C PRO A 154 14.76 -1.21 -1.07
N PHE A 155 13.51 -1.70 -0.88
CA PHE A 155 12.30 -1.14 -1.50
C PHE A 155 11.54 -0.22 -0.58
#